data_0ae59dd84451d3233e1d36b5c0f9e75d
#
_entry.id   0ae59dd84451d3233e1d36b5c0f9e75d
#
_cell.length_a   1.000
_cell.length_b   1.000
_cell.length_c   1.000
_cell.angle_alpha   90.00
_cell.angle_beta   90.00
_cell.angle_gamma   90.00
#
_symmetry.space_group_name_H-M   'P 1'
#
loop_
_entity.id
_entity.type
_entity.pdbx_description
1 polymer ?
#
loop_
_entity_poly.entity_id
_entity_poly.type
_entity_poly.pdbx_seq_one_letter_code
_entity_poly.pdbx_strand_id
1 'polypeptide(L)'
;MPVIFRLFIGFIFIASILHCKNDKSVTEKNEIIHQETDTTHNVSYLMGQFSPENHTLFSLIDIQYADRDGMYMRTEAYEAFQDMWKAANVDGVSLQIRSAARNFVYQKGIWERKWKGETILSDGVNATQIQDEKDRALKILLYSSMPGTSRHHWGTDIDLNSFNNSWFESGEGLKVYNWLLQNAPNYGFCQVYTAKGEARPFGYEEEKWHWSYLPISKPLTKYAKGTLKNDMIKDFEGSHTAIEIDVVKKYVLGIASSCLH
;
A
#
# COMPACT_ATOMS: atom_id res chain seq x y z
N MET A 1 29.49 27.24 -79.83
CA MET A 1 30.57 27.15 -78.83
C MET A 1 30.69 28.54 -78.18
N PRO A 2 30.33 28.74 -76.96
CA PRO A 2 30.84 29.87 -76.21
C PRO A 2 31.59 29.36 -74.94
N VAL A 3 32.64 30.10 -74.67
CA VAL A 3 33.66 29.97 -73.67
C VAL A 3 33.10 30.38 -72.32
N ILE A 4 33.28 29.56 -71.29
CA ILE A 4 32.87 29.85 -69.96
C ILE A 4 34.00 30.47 -69.14
N PHE A 5 33.77 31.70 -68.64
CA PHE A 5 34.67 32.38 -67.71
C PHE A 5 34.39 31.93 -66.28
N ARG A 6 35.39 31.38 -65.58
CA ARG A 6 35.33 31.10 -64.16
C ARG A 6 35.81 32.28 -63.33
N LEU A 7 34.92 32.76 -62.48
CA LEU A 7 35.27 33.78 -61.47
C LEU A 7 35.55 33.05 -60.16
N PHE A 8 36.73 33.19 -59.59
CA PHE A 8 37.10 32.75 -58.25
C PHE A 8 36.76 33.86 -57.26
N ILE A 9 35.84 33.57 -56.32
CA ILE A 9 35.58 34.47 -55.17
C ILE A 9 36.17 33.74 -53.95
N GLY A 10 37.20 34.39 -53.38
CA GLY A 10 37.81 33.91 -52.11
C GLY A 10 36.92 34.23 -50.93
N PHE A 11 36.60 33.19 -50.12
CA PHE A 11 35.94 33.36 -48.85
C PHE A 11 36.98 33.51 -47.75
N ILE A 12 36.96 34.64 -47.07
CA ILE A 12 37.71 34.91 -45.84
C ILE A 12 36.93 34.27 -44.68
N PHE A 13 37.49 33.25 -44.01
CA PHE A 13 36.97 32.67 -42.78
C PHE A 13 37.35 33.58 -41.59
N ILE A 14 36.34 34.25 -41.02
CA ILE A 14 36.46 34.91 -39.73
C ILE A 14 36.07 33.87 -38.68
N ALA A 15 37.02 33.37 -37.89
CA ALA A 15 36.79 32.50 -36.75
C ALA A 15 36.22 33.32 -35.59
N SER A 16 34.91 33.20 -35.35
CA SER A 16 34.26 33.72 -34.13
C SER A 16 34.45 32.72 -33.00
N ILE A 17 35.28 33.11 -32.02
CA ILE A 17 35.41 32.34 -30.76
C ILE A 17 34.15 32.58 -29.96
N LEU A 18 33.22 31.57 -29.93
CA LEU A 18 32.11 31.55 -29.00
C LEU A 18 32.63 31.13 -27.62
N HIS A 19 32.61 32.08 -26.70
CA HIS A 19 32.85 31.88 -25.29
C HIS A 19 31.63 31.14 -24.68
N CYS A 20 31.75 29.82 -24.42
CA CYS A 20 30.76 29.09 -23.66
C CYS A 20 30.82 29.57 -22.20
N LYS A 21 29.85 30.42 -21.81
CA LYS A 21 29.55 30.62 -20.39
C LYS A 21 28.91 29.37 -19.88
N ASN A 22 29.61 28.65 -19.00
CA ASN A 22 29.11 27.52 -18.23
C ASN A 22 27.94 27.98 -17.35
N ASP A 23 26.76 27.56 -17.70
CA ASP A 23 25.52 27.81 -16.93
C ASP A 23 25.46 26.86 -15.73
N LYS A 24 26.11 27.26 -14.62
CA LYS A 24 26.06 26.51 -13.33
C LYS A 24 24.65 26.49 -12.68
N SER A 25 23.70 27.26 -13.23
CA SER A 25 22.36 27.42 -12.64
C SER A 25 21.40 26.26 -12.91
N VAL A 26 21.64 25.44 -13.95
CA VAL A 26 20.77 24.32 -14.32
C VAL A 26 21.08 23.08 -13.49
N THR A 27 22.36 22.90 -13.10
CA THR A 27 22.79 21.74 -12.27
C THR A 27 22.30 21.86 -10.83
N GLU A 28 22.32 23.06 -10.24
CA GLU A 28 21.82 23.27 -8.86
C GLU A 28 20.30 23.09 -8.74
N LYS A 29 19.52 23.45 -9.78
CA LYS A 29 18.05 23.21 -9.74
C LYS A 29 17.68 21.73 -9.80
N ASN A 30 18.46 20.90 -10.50
CA ASN A 30 18.21 19.47 -10.58
C ASN A 30 18.65 18.71 -9.31
N GLU A 31 19.66 19.19 -8.58
CA GLU A 31 20.06 18.60 -7.29
C GLU A 31 19.08 18.94 -6.16
N ILE A 32 18.42 20.10 -6.20
CA ILE A 32 17.43 20.48 -5.19
C ILE A 32 16.12 19.68 -5.36
N ILE A 33 15.77 19.22 -6.57
CA ILE A 33 14.57 18.41 -6.83
C ILE A 33 14.76 16.94 -6.36
N HIS A 34 16.01 16.44 -6.21
CA HIS A 34 16.29 15.10 -5.71
C HIS A 34 16.48 15.02 -4.19
N GLN A 35 16.34 16.11 -3.44
CA GLN A 35 16.38 16.15 -1.98
C GLN A 35 15.02 16.40 -1.31
N GLU A 36 13.90 16.21 -2.00
CA GLU A 36 12.67 15.84 -1.30
C GLU A 36 12.88 14.41 -0.79
N THR A 37 13.45 14.34 0.39
CA THR A 37 13.73 13.12 1.12
C THR A 37 12.49 12.24 1.07
N ASP A 38 12.67 11.02 0.58
CA ASP A 38 11.66 9.96 0.62
C ASP A 38 11.18 9.79 2.08
N THR A 39 10.16 10.59 2.44
CA THR A 39 9.59 10.66 3.77
C THR A 39 8.93 9.34 4.19
N THR A 40 8.84 8.37 3.27
CA THR A 40 8.21 7.07 3.50
C THR A 40 9.19 6.00 4.01
N HIS A 41 10.50 6.18 3.82
CA HIS A 41 11.51 5.26 4.33
C HIS A 41 11.93 5.61 5.76
N ASN A 42 10.94 5.58 6.68
CA ASN A 42 11.17 5.68 8.11
C ASN A 42 10.23 4.75 8.90
N VAL A 43 10.64 4.40 10.12
CA VAL A 43 9.88 3.47 10.99
C VAL A 43 8.51 4.03 11.36
N SER A 44 8.43 5.34 11.62
CA SER A 44 7.16 5.98 11.98
C SER A 44 6.14 5.86 10.85
N TYR A 45 6.56 5.99 9.58
CA TYR A 45 5.69 5.76 8.43
C TYR A 45 5.22 4.30 8.36
N LEU A 46 6.14 3.33 8.46
CA LEU A 46 5.78 1.91 8.45
C LEU A 46 4.77 1.56 9.53
N MET A 47 4.88 2.19 10.70
CA MET A 47 4.00 1.95 11.85
C MET A 47 2.71 2.79 11.82
N GLY A 48 2.51 3.63 10.81
CA GLY A 48 1.32 4.49 10.72
C GLY A 48 1.28 5.62 11.74
N GLN A 49 2.43 6.05 12.26
CA GLN A 49 2.53 7.12 13.27
C GLN A 49 2.49 8.51 12.61
N PHE A 50 1.45 8.74 11.82
CA PHE A 50 1.16 10.01 11.15
C PHE A 50 -0.35 10.13 10.91
N SER A 51 -0.80 11.31 10.46
CA SER A 51 -2.18 11.53 10.04
C SER A 51 -2.26 11.55 8.50
N PRO A 52 -2.98 10.60 7.87
CA PRO A 52 -3.12 10.57 6.41
C PRO A 52 -3.72 11.86 5.82
N GLU A 53 -4.64 12.50 6.53
CA GLU A 53 -5.27 13.76 6.13
C GLU A 53 -4.32 14.94 6.00
N ASN A 54 -3.20 14.92 6.74
CA ASN A 54 -2.18 15.96 6.75
C ASN A 54 -0.90 15.56 5.99
N HIS A 55 -0.91 14.40 5.33
CA HIS A 55 0.28 13.87 4.67
C HIS A 55 0.23 14.12 3.15
N THR A 56 1.23 14.83 2.61
CA THR A 56 1.27 15.30 1.21
C THR A 56 1.17 14.21 0.16
N LEU A 57 1.51 12.96 0.51
CA LEU A 57 1.45 11.80 -0.40
C LEU A 57 0.07 11.11 -0.39
N PHE A 58 -0.92 11.63 0.34
CA PHE A 58 -2.23 11.00 0.46
C PHE A 58 -3.31 11.88 -0.15
N SER A 59 -4.27 11.24 -0.80
CA SER A 59 -5.48 11.87 -1.32
C SER A 59 -6.71 11.38 -0.57
N LEU A 60 -7.67 12.29 -0.35
CA LEU A 60 -9.01 11.94 0.12
C LEU A 60 -9.72 11.14 -0.99
N ILE A 61 -10.31 10.02 -0.63
CA ILE A 61 -11.11 9.18 -1.53
C ILE A 61 -12.49 9.82 -1.69
N ASP A 62 -12.91 10.03 -2.94
CA ASP A 62 -14.26 10.51 -3.25
C ASP A 62 -15.30 9.44 -2.88
N ILE A 63 -16.45 9.89 -2.34
CA ILE A 63 -17.55 9.02 -1.88
C ILE A 63 -18.09 8.08 -2.98
N GLN A 64 -17.96 8.44 -4.26
CA GLN A 64 -18.37 7.57 -5.35
C GLN A 64 -17.62 6.23 -5.40
N TYR A 65 -16.42 6.16 -4.80
CA TYR A 65 -15.56 4.96 -4.76
C TYR A 65 -15.63 4.21 -3.43
N ALA A 66 -16.28 4.78 -2.42
CA ALA A 66 -16.23 4.31 -1.04
C ALA A 66 -17.61 4.19 -0.40
N ASP A 67 -17.72 3.41 0.68
CA ASP A 67 -18.97 3.26 1.44
C ASP A 67 -19.21 4.37 2.48
N ARG A 68 -18.20 5.23 2.70
CA ARG A 68 -18.25 6.38 3.61
C ARG A 68 -17.18 7.41 3.27
N ASP A 69 -17.37 8.63 3.76
CA ASP A 69 -16.41 9.72 3.66
C ASP A 69 -15.22 9.56 4.59
N GLY A 70 -14.18 10.39 4.37
CA GLY A 70 -13.02 10.54 5.26
C GLY A 70 -11.98 9.44 5.17
N MET A 71 -11.98 8.64 4.10
CA MET A 71 -10.93 7.68 3.82
C MET A 71 -9.85 8.28 2.93
N TYR A 72 -8.60 7.88 3.17
CA TYR A 72 -7.42 8.35 2.44
C TYR A 72 -6.64 7.18 1.87
N MET A 73 -5.96 7.40 0.73
CA MET A 73 -4.98 6.48 0.13
C MET A 73 -3.72 7.25 -0.30
N ARG A 74 -2.64 6.53 -0.52
CA ARG A 74 -1.54 7.07 -1.34
C ARG A 74 -2.10 7.50 -2.68
N THR A 75 -1.72 8.71 -3.12
CA THR A 75 -2.26 9.34 -4.33
C THR A 75 -2.12 8.43 -5.56
N GLU A 76 -0.94 7.85 -5.75
CA GLU A 76 -0.66 6.96 -6.89
C GLU A 76 -1.49 5.66 -6.84
N ALA A 77 -1.72 5.13 -5.63
CA ALA A 77 -2.55 3.93 -5.44
C ALA A 77 -4.03 4.26 -5.70
N TYR A 78 -4.46 5.47 -5.34
CA TYR A 78 -5.82 5.93 -5.59
C TYR A 78 -6.09 6.16 -7.09
N GLU A 79 -5.16 6.77 -7.81
CA GLU A 79 -5.24 6.94 -9.27
C GLU A 79 -5.33 5.58 -9.97
N ALA A 80 -4.49 4.63 -9.60
CA ALA A 80 -4.53 3.26 -10.12
C ALA A 80 -5.86 2.55 -9.79
N PHE A 81 -6.41 2.77 -8.58
CA PHE A 81 -7.72 2.25 -8.22
C PHE A 81 -8.85 2.86 -9.06
N GLN A 82 -8.81 4.16 -9.33
CA GLN A 82 -9.82 4.82 -10.17
C GLN A 82 -9.86 4.22 -11.59
N ASP A 83 -8.69 3.91 -12.16
CA ASP A 83 -8.62 3.27 -13.48
C ASP A 83 -9.12 1.82 -13.43
N MET A 84 -8.78 1.07 -12.37
CA MET A 84 -9.32 -0.27 -12.11
C MET A 84 -10.85 -0.23 -11.95
N TRP A 85 -11.38 0.73 -11.21
CA TRP A 85 -12.82 0.93 -10.99
C TRP A 85 -13.57 1.23 -12.29
N LYS A 86 -13.03 2.12 -13.15
CA LYS A 86 -13.60 2.43 -14.48
C LYS A 86 -13.72 1.17 -15.34
N ALA A 87 -12.63 0.37 -15.40
CA ALA A 87 -12.63 -0.87 -16.18
C ALA A 87 -13.62 -1.90 -15.62
N ALA A 88 -13.68 -2.07 -14.30
CA ALA A 88 -14.65 -2.94 -13.65
C ALA A 88 -16.09 -2.55 -14.00
N ASN A 89 -16.42 -1.25 -13.97
CA ASN A 89 -17.74 -0.75 -14.33
C ASN A 89 -18.11 -1.03 -15.80
N VAL A 90 -17.16 -0.92 -16.73
CA VAL A 90 -17.39 -1.28 -18.14
C VAL A 90 -17.76 -2.76 -18.27
N ASP A 91 -17.16 -3.63 -17.45
CA ASP A 91 -17.44 -5.06 -17.40
C ASP A 91 -18.68 -5.40 -16.54
N GLY A 92 -19.39 -4.36 -16.03
CA GLY A 92 -20.56 -4.50 -15.17
C GLY A 92 -20.23 -5.07 -13.79
N VAL A 93 -19.03 -4.78 -13.26
CA VAL A 93 -18.58 -5.15 -11.91
C VAL A 93 -18.48 -3.89 -11.07
N SER A 94 -19.13 -3.88 -9.90
CA SER A 94 -19.10 -2.75 -8.97
C SER A 94 -18.04 -2.96 -7.91
N LEU A 95 -17.02 -2.09 -7.85
CA LEU A 95 -16.01 -2.07 -6.81
C LEU A 95 -16.32 -0.92 -5.83
N GLN A 96 -16.22 -1.21 -4.53
CA GLN A 96 -16.44 -0.22 -3.48
C GLN A 96 -15.41 -0.38 -2.37
N ILE A 97 -14.68 0.69 -2.04
CA ILE A 97 -13.73 0.70 -0.94
C ILE A 97 -14.49 0.71 0.40
N ARG A 98 -14.17 -0.25 1.27
CA ARG A 98 -14.70 -0.41 2.62
C ARG A 98 -13.70 0.03 3.68
N SER A 99 -12.40 -0.04 3.37
CA SER A 99 -11.31 0.42 4.23
C SER A 99 -10.11 0.76 3.36
N ALA A 100 -9.37 1.81 3.75
CA ALA A 100 -8.15 2.26 3.09
C ALA A 100 -7.08 2.57 4.16
N ALA A 101 -6.36 3.69 4.07
CA ALA A 101 -5.33 4.04 5.04
C ALA A 101 -5.89 4.12 6.47
N ARG A 102 -5.18 3.49 7.40
CA ARG A 102 -5.45 3.53 8.84
C ARG A 102 -4.15 3.90 9.57
N ASN A 103 -4.15 4.97 10.35
CA ASN A 103 -3.00 5.31 11.17
C ASN A 103 -2.91 4.42 12.43
N PHE A 104 -1.81 4.55 13.18
CA PHE A 104 -1.58 3.78 14.40
C PHE A 104 -2.74 3.91 15.41
N VAL A 105 -3.22 5.13 15.65
CA VAL A 105 -4.28 5.41 16.62
C VAL A 105 -5.59 4.74 16.22
N TYR A 106 -5.96 4.82 14.96
CA TYR A 106 -7.17 4.16 14.45
C TYR A 106 -7.07 2.63 14.59
N GLN A 107 -5.93 2.04 14.21
CA GLN A 107 -5.69 0.59 14.34
C GLN A 107 -5.67 0.14 15.80
N LYS A 108 -5.10 0.98 16.71
CA LYS A 108 -5.13 0.75 18.15
C LYS A 108 -6.57 0.67 18.67
N GLY A 109 -7.43 1.57 18.24
CA GLY A 109 -8.84 1.52 18.61
C GLY A 109 -9.55 0.23 18.16
N ILE A 110 -9.26 -0.27 16.93
CA ILE A 110 -9.79 -1.56 16.46
C ILE A 110 -9.29 -2.72 17.32
N TRP A 111 -7.98 -2.79 17.57
CA TRP A 111 -7.35 -3.84 18.34
C TRP A 111 -7.86 -3.88 19.80
N GLU A 112 -7.81 -2.75 20.49
CA GLU A 112 -8.16 -2.67 21.93
C GLU A 112 -9.63 -2.96 22.19
N ARG A 113 -10.56 -2.54 21.32
CA ARG A 113 -11.97 -2.92 21.46
C ARG A 113 -12.16 -4.45 21.37
N LYS A 114 -11.39 -5.14 20.51
CA LYS A 114 -11.40 -6.61 20.44
C LYS A 114 -10.73 -7.24 21.67
N TRP A 115 -9.59 -6.71 22.08
CA TRP A 115 -8.85 -7.18 23.25
C TRP A 115 -9.68 -7.11 24.55
N LYS A 116 -10.43 -6.03 24.72
CA LYS A 116 -11.31 -5.79 25.87
C LYS A 116 -12.69 -6.45 25.73
N GLY A 117 -12.98 -7.10 24.63
CA GLY A 117 -14.26 -7.75 24.39
C GLY A 117 -15.43 -6.82 24.05
N GLU A 118 -15.14 -5.54 23.78
CA GLU A 118 -16.13 -4.55 23.34
C GLU A 118 -16.59 -4.82 21.88
N THR A 119 -15.76 -5.52 21.12
CA THR A 119 -16.09 -6.02 19.78
C THR A 119 -15.91 -7.53 19.76
N ILE A 120 -16.99 -8.25 19.44
CA ILE A 120 -16.96 -9.71 19.24
C ILE A 120 -16.18 -10.06 17.97
N LEU A 121 -15.38 -11.11 18.02
CA LEU A 121 -14.62 -11.59 16.87
C LEU A 121 -15.52 -12.20 15.79
N SER A 122 -15.01 -12.31 14.56
CA SER A 122 -15.79 -12.74 13.40
C SER A 122 -16.44 -14.13 13.53
N ASP A 123 -15.92 -14.98 14.40
CA ASP A 123 -16.47 -16.32 14.71
C ASP A 123 -17.39 -16.34 15.94
N GLY A 124 -17.78 -15.18 16.45
CA GLY A 124 -18.68 -15.05 17.60
C GLY A 124 -17.98 -15.14 18.98
N VAL A 125 -16.66 -15.30 19.01
CA VAL A 125 -15.90 -15.39 20.27
C VAL A 125 -15.66 -14.00 20.86
N ASN A 126 -15.87 -13.86 22.19
CA ASN A 126 -15.37 -12.70 22.93
C ASN A 126 -13.92 -12.99 23.35
N ALA A 127 -12.98 -12.15 22.92
CA ALA A 127 -11.55 -12.36 23.16
C ALA A 127 -11.19 -12.43 24.66
N THR A 128 -11.94 -11.81 25.57
CA THR A 128 -11.72 -11.87 27.03
C THR A 128 -11.94 -13.27 27.61
N GLN A 129 -12.63 -14.15 26.90
CA GLN A 129 -12.81 -15.56 27.31
C GLN A 129 -11.52 -16.38 27.15
N ILE A 130 -10.55 -15.88 26.39
CA ILE A 130 -9.25 -16.52 26.18
C ILE A 130 -8.29 -15.97 27.25
N GLN A 131 -7.95 -16.81 28.24
CA GLN A 131 -7.18 -16.37 29.41
C GLN A 131 -5.71 -16.15 29.08
N ASP A 132 -5.12 -17.01 28.25
CA ASP A 132 -3.75 -16.84 27.78
C ASP A 132 -3.69 -15.65 26.82
N GLU A 133 -2.84 -14.67 27.12
CA GLU A 133 -2.77 -13.41 26.36
C GLU A 133 -2.17 -13.58 24.98
N LYS A 134 -1.24 -14.54 24.81
CA LYS A 134 -0.71 -14.87 23.49
C LYS A 134 -1.77 -15.52 22.60
N ASP A 135 -2.53 -16.47 23.15
CA ASP A 135 -3.61 -17.13 22.42
C ASP A 135 -4.73 -16.12 22.08
N ARG A 136 -5.02 -15.20 23.01
CA ARG A 136 -5.94 -14.06 22.76
C ARG A 136 -5.44 -13.20 21.59
N ALA A 137 -4.16 -12.83 21.60
CA ALA A 137 -3.55 -12.06 20.51
C ALA A 137 -3.61 -12.81 19.17
N LEU A 138 -3.25 -14.11 19.18
CA LEU A 138 -3.31 -14.98 17.99
C LEU A 138 -4.74 -15.09 17.45
N LYS A 139 -5.74 -15.14 18.32
CA LYS A 139 -7.15 -15.18 17.91
C LYS A 139 -7.59 -13.89 17.24
N ILE A 140 -7.19 -12.73 17.76
CA ILE A 140 -7.47 -11.44 17.15
C ILE A 140 -6.72 -11.29 15.81
N LEU A 141 -5.47 -11.79 15.75
CA LEU A 141 -4.61 -11.77 14.56
C LEU A 141 -5.12 -12.66 13.42
N LEU A 142 -6.19 -13.43 13.58
CA LEU A 142 -6.78 -14.10 12.43
C LEU A 142 -7.19 -13.11 11.34
N TYR A 143 -7.73 -11.94 11.72
CA TYR A 143 -8.26 -10.92 10.80
C TYR A 143 -7.94 -9.47 11.21
N SER A 144 -7.13 -9.23 12.25
CA SER A 144 -6.86 -7.85 12.71
C SER A 144 -5.41 -7.68 13.11
N SER A 145 -4.77 -6.72 12.49
CA SER A 145 -3.36 -6.39 12.74
C SER A 145 -3.16 -5.77 14.13
N MET A 146 -2.05 -6.08 14.77
CA MET A 146 -1.53 -5.26 15.86
C MET A 146 -1.23 -3.83 15.36
N PRO A 147 -1.45 -2.79 16.17
CA PRO A 147 -1.01 -1.43 15.85
C PRO A 147 0.49 -1.39 15.49
N GLY A 148 0.83 -0.69 14.43
CA GLY A 148 2.20 -0.64 13.91
C GLY A 148 2.59 -1.79 12.98
N THR A 149 1.71 -2.79 12.76
CA THR A 149 1.97 -3.93 11.86
C THR A 149 1.01 -4.02 10.67
N SER A 150 0.02 -3.13 10.60
CA SER A 150 -0.96 -3.12 9.52
C SER A 150 -0.37 -2.57 8.23
N ARG A 151 -0.57 -3.27 7.11
CA ARG A 151 -0.20 -2.77 5.79
C ARG A 151 -1.06 -1.57 5.36
N HIS A 152 -2.27 -1.42 5.91
CA HIS A 152 -3.08 -0.22 5.72
C HIS A 152 -2.42 1.06 6.25
N HIS A 153 -1.39 0.96 7.11
CA HIS A 153 -0.59 2.12 7.52
C HIS A 153 0.11 2.80 6.34
N TRP A 154 0.46 2.03 5.33
CA TRP A 154 1.22 2.51 4.17
C TRP A 154 0.36 3.27 3.15
N GLY A 155 -0.97 3.18 3.26
CA GLY A 155 -1.91 3.79 2.33
C GLY A 155 -1.99 3.12 0.96
N THR A 156 -1.40 1.94 0.84
CA THR A 156 -1.33 1.14 -0.39
C THR A 156 -2.35 0.02 -0.43
N ASP A 157 -2.93 -0.32 0.72
CA ASP A 157 -3.80 -1.48 0.89
C ASP A 157 -5.25 -1.03 1.08
N ILE A 158 -6.16 -1.71 0.40
CA ILE A 158 -7.60 -1.46 0.42
C ILE A 158 -8.38 -2.74 0.68
N ASP A 159 -9.50 -2.59 1.38
CA ASP A 159 -10.51 -3.64 1.52
C ASP A 159 -11.71 -3.30 0.63
N LEU A 160 -12.13 -4.24 -0.21
CA LEU A 160 -13.19 -4.06 -1.22
C LEU A 160 -14.46 -4.84 -0.88
N ASN A 161 -15.59 -4.22 -1.12
CA ASN A 161 -16.94 -4.76 -1.16
C ASN A 161 -17.46 -5.41 0.13
N SER A 162 -16.79 -6.39 0.72
CA SER A 162 -17.26 -7.12 1.91
C SER A 162 -16.09 -7.57 2.79
N PHE A 163 -16.31 -7.66 4.11
CA PHE A 163 -15.36 -8.28 5.07
C PHE A 163 -15.69 -9.75 5.36
N ASN A 164 -16.43 -10.41 4.47
CA ASN A 164 -16.80 -11.81 4.63
C ASN A 164 -16.44 -12.61 3.37
N ASN A 165 -15.57 -13.62 3.51
CA ASN A 165 -15.15 -14.48 2.41
C ASN A 165 -16.32 -15.19 1.72
N SER A 166 -17.35 -15.59 2.47
CA SER A 166 -18.51 -16.28 1.89
C SER A 166 -19.29 -15.40 0.91
N TRP A 167 -19.24 -14.08 1.06
CA TRP A 167 -19.86 -13.17 0.09
C TRP A 167 -19.22 -13.30 -1.31
N PHE A 168 -17.90 -13.59 -1.36
CA PHE A 168 -17.15 -13.76 -2.61
C PHE A 168 -17.28 -15.17 -3.22
N GLU A 169 -18.09 -16.06 -2.65
CA GLU A 169 -18.24 -17.46 -3.08
C GLU A 169 -19.47 -17.68 -3.99
N SER A 170 -20.34 -16.71 -4.11
CA SER A 170 -21.55 -16.80 -4.93
C SER A 170 -22.03 -15.45 -5.43
N GLY A 171 -22.93 -15.47 -6.43
CA GLY A 171 -23.64 -14.29 -6.93
C GLY A 171 -22.72 -13.16 -7.37
N GLU A 172 -23.06 -11.94 -7.00
CA GLU A 172 -22.30 -10.73 -7.38
C GLU A 172 -20.90 -10.72 -6.75
N GLY A 173 -20.76 -11.23 -5.53
CA GLY A 173 -19.46 -11.31 -4.85
C GLY A 173 -18.45 -12.22 -5.59
N LEU A 174 -18.90 -13.35 -6.08
CA LEU A 174 -18.07 -14.25 -6.89
C LEU A 174 -17.68 -13.59 -8.22
N LYS A 175 -18.59 -12.84 -8.84
CA LYS A 175 -18.28 -12.08 -10.05
C LYS A 175 -17.21 -11.03 -9.80
N VAL A 176 -17.33 -10.26 -8.70
CA VAL A 176 -16.33 -9.28 -8.27
C VAL A 176 -14.99 -9.96 -8.04
N TYR A 177 -14.95 -11.06 -7.29
CA TYR A 177 -13.70 -11.73 -6.96
C TYR A 177 -12.99 -12.33 -8.18
N ASN A 178 -13.73 -12.98 -9.08
CA ASN A 178 -13.18 -13.51 -10.32
C ASN A 178 -12.63 -12.39 -11.22
N TRP A 179 -13.33 -11.26 -11.30
CA TRP A 179 -12.86 -10.10 -12.04
C TRP A 179 -11.56 -9.54 -11.45
N LEU A 180 -11.49 -9.39 -10.13
CA LEU A 180 -10.30 -8.91 -9.43
C LEU A 180 -9.10 -9.84 -9.63
N LEU A 181 -9.27 -11.16 -9.53
CA LEU A 181 -8.20 -12.13 -9.77
C LEU A 181 -7.62 -12.01 -11.17
N GLN A 182 -8.44 -11.71 -12.18
CA GLN A 182 -8.02 -11.62 -13.57
C GLN A 182 -7.46 -10.24 -13.94
N ASN A 183 -7.98 -9.16 -13.37
CA ASN A 183 -7.73 -7.80 -13.85
C ASN A 183 -6.95 -6.92 -12.89
N ALA A 184 -7.08 -7.08 -11.58
CA ALA A 184 -6.42 -6.22 -10.60
C ALA A 184 -4.87 -6.15 -10.78
N PRO A 185 -4.18 -7.23 -11.18
CA PRO A 185 -2.74 -7.17 -11.46
C PRO A 185 -2.36 -6.18 -12.58
N ASN A 186 -3.24 -5.95 -13.57
CA ASN A 186 -3.01 -4.99 -14.65
C ASN A 186 -2.98 -3.54 -14.15
N TYR A 187 -3.54 -3.28 -12.97
CA TYR A 187 -3.57 -1.98 -12.29
C TYR A 187 -2.60 -1.95 -11.10
N GLY A 188 -1.72 -2.95 -10.99
CA GLY A 188 -0.72 -3.03 -9.93
C GLY A 188 -1.23 -3.54 -8.59
N PHE A 189 -2.45 -4.06 -8.50
CA PHE A 189 -3.00 -4.62 -7.26
C PHE A 189 -2.81 -6.14 -7.17
N CYS A 190 -2.52 -6.62 -5.95
CA CYS A 190 -2.31 -8.02 -5.63
C CYS A 190 -3.05 -8.39 -4.35
N GLN A 191 -3.72 -9.54 -4.32
CA GLN A 191 -4.30 -10.09 -3.09
C GLN A 191 -3.18 -10.62 -2.19
N VAL A 192 -2.91 -9.93 -1.10
CA VAL A 192 -1.77 -10.27 -0.22
C VAL A 192 -2.07 -11.41 0.76
N TYR A 193 -3.33 -11.61 1.13
CA TYR A 193 -3.76 -12.66 2.05
C TYR A 193 -4.62 -13.69 1.32
N THR A 194 -3.97 -14.51 0.49
CA THR A 194 -4.57 -15.70 -0.14
C THR A 194 -4.80 -16.80 0.88
N ALA A 195 -5.42 -17.92 0.51
CA ALA A 195 -5.50 -19.08 1.38
C ALA A 195 -4.13 -19.51 1.91
N LYS A 196 -4.06 -19.92 3.19
CA LYS A 196 -2.83 -20.45 3.80
C LYS A 196 -2.45 -21.79 3.18
N GLY A 197 -1.15 -22.02 3.04
CA GLY A 197 -0.57 -23.25 2.48
C GLY A 197 0.96 -23.12 2.41
N GLU A 198 1.61 -24.00 1.66
CA GLU A 198 3.08 -23.98 1.52
C GLU A 198 3.60 -22.63 0.99
N ALA A 199 2.89 -22.03 0.04
CA ALA A 199 3.29 -20.74 -0.54
C ALA A 199 3.07 -19.55 0.42
N ARG A 200 2.20 -19.69 1.41
CA ARG A 200 1.91 -18.68 2.44
C ARG A 200 1.58 -19.36 3.77
N PRO A 201 2.60 -19.83 4.54
CA PRO A 201 2.38 -20.56 5.79
C PRO A 201 2.01 -19.66 6.97
N PHE A 202 2.18 -18.35 6.86
CA PHE A 202 1.98 -17.37 7.94
C PHE A 202 1.03 -16.25 7.52
N GLY A 203 0.77 -15.33 8.45
CA GLY A 203 -0.07 -14.16 8.27
C GLY A 203 -1.52 -14.40 8.68
N TYR A 204 -2.36 -13.44 8.31
CA TYR A 204 -3.80 -13.47 8.56
C TYR A 204 -4.47 -14.63 7.82
N GLU A 205 -5.70 -14.95 8.14
CA GLU A 205 -6.50 -15.87 7.33
C GLU A 205 -6.69 -15.32 5.91
N GLU A 206 -7.30 -16.10 5.01
CA GLU A 206 -7.63 -15.59 3.68
C GLU A 206 -8.55 -14.38 3.78
N GLU A 207 -8.21 -13.33 3.03
CA GLU A 207 -9.00 -12.11 2.90
C GLU A 207 -9.21 -11.82 1.42
N LYS A 208 -10.33 -12.29 0.84
CA LYS A 208 -10.66 -12.09 -0.57
C LYS A 208 -10.90 -10.62 -0.92
N TRP A 209 -11.15 -9.79 0.09
CA TRP A 209 -11.36 -8.36 -0.02
C TRP A 209 -10.08 -7.51 -0.01
N HIS A 210 -8.94 -8.04 0.48
CA HIS A 210 -7.74 -7.26 0.78
C HIS A 210 -6.75 -7.24 -0.39
N TRP A 211 -6.55 -6.06 -0.96
CA TRP A 211 -5.71 -5.84 -2.13
C TRP A 211 -4.67 -4.75 -1.88
N SER A 212 -3.43 -4.98 -2.31
CA SER A 212 -2.29 -4.09 -2.10
C SER A 212 -1.73 -3.58 -3.41
N TYR A 213 -1.49 -2.27 -3.52
CA TYR A 213 -0.86 -1.63 -4.68
C TYR A 213 0.66 -1.84 -4.64
N LEU A 214 1.15 -2.76 -5.48
CA LEU A 214 2.52 -3.29 -5.45
C LEU A 214 3.61 -2.27 -5.78
N PRO A 215 3.44 -1.32 -6.73
CA PRO A 215 4.52 -0.39 -7.06
C PRO A 215 5.08 0.35 -5.86
N ILE A 216 4.26 0.62 -4.84
CA ILE A 216 4.67 1.27 -3.59
C ILE A 216 4.86 0.26 -2.46
N SER A 217 3.95 -0.71 -2.31
CA SER A 217 4.00 -1.62 -1.16
C SER A 217 5.15 -2.63 -1.21
N LYS A 218 5.66 -3.01 -2.39
CA LYS A 218 6.85 -3.90 -2.51
C LYS A 218 8.12 -3.26 -1.91
N PRO A 219 8.55 -2.05 -2.31
CA PRO A 219 9.70 -1.40 -1.68
C PRO A 219 9.49 -1.19 -0.18
N LEU A 220 8.27 -0.83 0.28
CA LEU A 220 7.97 -0.71 1.71
C LEU A 220 8.05 -2.05 2.44
N THR A 221 7.60 -3.16 1.83
CA THR A 221 7.77 -4.51 2.38
C THR A 221 9.25 -4.88 2.54
N LYS A 222 10.07 -4.57 1.52
CA LYS A 222 11.52 -4.78 1.59
C LYS A 222 12.16 -3.94 2.69
N TYR A 223 11.74 -2.68 2.82
CA TYR A 223 12.22 -1.79 3.87
C TYR A 223 11.80 -2.27 5.26
N ALA A 224 10.54 -2.67 5.45
CA ALA A 224 10.04 -3.25 6.70
C ALA A 224 10.82 -4.50 7.11
N LYS A 225 11.16 -5.39 6.18
CA LYS A 225 11.97 -6.58 6.42
C LYS A 225 13.36 -6.25 7.00
N GLY A 226 13.97 -5.15 6.57
CA GLY A 226 15.29 -4.73 7.06
C GLY A 226 15.27 -3.91 8.36
N THR A 227 14.14 -3.28 8.66
CA THR A 227 14.09 -2.20 9.65
C THR A 227 13.15 -2.48 10.82
N LEU A 228 11.93 -3.02 10.54
CA LEU A 228 10.92 -3.23 11.56
C LEU A 228 11.27 -4.43 12.44
N LYS A 229 11.13 -4.29 13.77
CA LYS A 229 11.41 -5.34 14.74
C LYS A 229 10.25 -5.51 15.70
N ASN A 230 10.11 -6.71 16.27
CA ASN A 230 9.00 -7.04 17.18
C ASN A 230 9.01 -6.18 18.46
N ASP A 231 10.15 -5.75 18.97
CA ASP A 231 10.29 -4.91 20.17
C ASP A 231 9.86 -3.45 19.95
N MET A 232 9.69 -3.03 18.69
CA MET A 232 9.11 -1.74 18.33
C MET A 232 7.59 -1.73 18.43
N ILE A 233 6.94 -2.91 18.45
CA ILE A 233 5.47 -3.06 18.48
C ILE A 233 5.00 -2.98 19.92
N LYS A 234 4.56 -1.79 20.32
CA LYS A 234 4.25 -1.45 21.71
C LYS A 234 3.19 -0.34 21.81
N ASP A 235 2.89 0.08 23.04
CA ASP A 235 1.99 1.18 23.39
C ASP A 235 0.48 0.88 23.14
N PHE A 236 0.09 -0.40 23.27
CA PHE A 236 -1.31 -0.88 23.24
C PHE A 236 -1.48 -2.15 24.09
N GLU A 237 -2.71 -2.51 24.41
CA GLU A 237 -3.04 -3.70 25.19
C GLU A 237 -2.57 -4.98 24.49
N GLY A 238 -1.89 -5.86 25.22
CA GLY A 238 -1.37 -7.13 24.69
C GLY A 238 -0.13 -6.99 23.78
N SER A 239 0.44 -5.79 23.65
CA SER A 239 1.61 -5.55 22.78
C SER A 239 2.85 -6.37 23.16
N HIS A 240 3.02 -6.75 24.43
CA HIS A 240 4.12 -7.60 24.91
C HIS A 240 4.17 -8.98 24.22
N THR A 241 3.04 -9.45 23.70
CA THR A 241 2.97 -10.74 22.98
C THR A 241 3.61 -10.67 21.58
N ALA A 242 3.88 -9.48 21.06
CA ALA A 242 4.41 -9.28 19.71
C ALA A 242 5.76 -9.99 19.47
N ILE A 243 6.64 -9.99 20.48
CA ILE A 243 7.96 -10.63 20.41
C ILE A 243 7.80 -12.15 20.34
N GLU A 244 7.02 -12.73 21.23
CA GLU A 244 6.82 -14.18 21.31
C GLU A 244 6.10 -14.73 20.06
N ILE A 245 5.16 -13.97 19.51
CA ILE A 245 4.44 -14.33 18.28
C ILE A 245 5.36 -14.22 17.06
N ASP A 246 6.41 -13.40 17.11
CA ASP A 246 7.24 -12.99 15.95
C ASP A 246 6.39 -12.28 14.89
N VAL A 247 5.66 -11.24 15.35
CA VAL A 247 4.57 -10.61 14.61
C VAL A 247 5.06 -9.96 13.31
N VAL A 248 6.26 -9.39 13.28
CA VAL A 248 6.81 -8.76 12.07
C VAL A 248 7.03 -9.81 10.99
N LYS A 249 7.75 -10.88 11.31
CA LYS A 249 8.06 -11.95 10.34
C LYS A 249 6.78 -12.68 9.90
N LYS A 250 5.90 -13.01 10.86
CA LYS A 250 4.74 -13.86 10.57
C LYS A 250 3.55 -13.10 9.99
N TYR A 251 3.38 -11.80 10.29
CA TYR A 251 2.19 -11.06 9.86
C TYR A 251 2.51 -9.92 8.89
N VAL A 252 3.47 -9.03 9.19
CA VAL A 252 3.84 -7.96 8.24
C VAL A 252 4.42 -8.52 6.94
N LEU A 253 5.27 -9.56 7.07
CA LEU A 253 5.94 -10.22 5.94
C LEU A 253 5.23 -11.51 5.50
N GLY A 254 4.19 -11.96 6.21
CA GLY A 254 3.43 -13.17 5.94
C GLY A 254 2.38 -12.99 4.83
N ILE A 255 2.82 -12.54 3.67
CA ILE A 255 1.98 -12.25 2.50
C ILE A 255 2.21 -13.28 1.39
N ALA A 256 1.32 -13.31 0.40
CA ALA A 256 1.41 -14.18 -0.76
C ALA A 256 2.73 -13.95 -1.52
N SER A 257 3.40 -15.03 -1.90
CA SER A 257 4.68 -14.99 -2.64
C SER A 257 4.53 -14.27 -3.99
N SER A 258 3.38 -14.38 -4.65
CA SER A 258 3.06 -13.67 -5.89
C SER A 258 3.10 -12.14 -5.75
N CYS A 259 2.93 -11.61 -4.53
CA CYS A 259 3.01 -10.17 -4.27
C CYS A 259 4.44 -9.69 -3.94
N LEU A 260 5.42 -10.59 -3.90
CA LEU A 260 6.82 -10.28 -3.61
C LEU A 260 7.70 -10.18 -4.88
N HIS A 261 7.25 -10.75 -5.98
CA HIS A 261 8.00 -10.85 -7.25
C HIS A 261 7.59 -9.85 -8.31
#